data_a6065b443389bd4cd0ccd18896546f5c
#
_entry.id   a6065b443389bd4cd0ccd18896546f5c
#
_cell.length_a   1.000
_cell.length_b   1.000
_cell.length_c   1.000
_cell.angle_alpha   90.00
_cell.angle_beta   90.00
_cell.angle_gamma   90.00
#
_symmetry.space_group_name_H-M   'P 1'
#
loop_
_entity.id
_entity.type
_entity.pdbx_description
1 polymer ?
#
loop_
_entity_poly.entity_id
_entity_poly.type
_entity_poly.pdbx_seq_one_letter_code
_entity_poly.pdbx_strand_id
1 'polypeptide(L)'
;MSEDRILLADMFFHGRHGTLQAEHDLGQPFVVSIELYLDLRPAGTSDDLTKTVDYSEVHRMARHIVEGPPVQLTETLAEMIAAATLDEHPAVEAVKVKVAKPHVRLDDTVLAGSAVEILRRREAEPGNQARQS
;
A
#
# COMPACT_ATOMS: atom_id res chain seq x y z
N MET A 1 -13.91 -10.18 -10.25
CA MET A 1 -12.89 -9.13 -9.99
C MET A 1 -11.98 -9.00 -11.20
N SER A 2 -11.62 -7.79 -11.57
CA SER A 2 -10.72 -7.57 -12.69
C SER A 2 -9.30 -8.07 -12.37
N GLU A 3 -8.61 -8.57 -13.40
CA GLU A 3 -7.17 -8.86 -13.29
C GLU A 3 -6.32 -7.67 -13.73
N ASP A 4 -6.94 -6.62 -14.26
CA ASP A 4 -6.24 -5.40 -14.64
C ASP A 4 -5.75 -4.69 -13.37
N ARG A 5 -4.61 -4.04 -13.46
CA ARG A 5 -4.05 -3.33 -12.30
C ARG A 5 -3.16 -2.17 -12.70
N ILE A 6 -3.14 -1.19 -11.82
CA ILE A 6 -2.17 -0.10 -11.86
C ILE A 6 -1.06 -0.44 -10.88
N LEU A 7 0.18 -0.32 -11.29
CA LEU A 7 1.35 -0.63 -10.47
C LEU A 7 2.12 0.64 -10.13
N LEU A 8 2.27 0.90 -8.83
CA LEU A 8 3.20 1.92 -8.33
C LEU A 8 4.36 1.15 -7.71
N ALA A 9 5.46 1.08 -8.43
CA ALA A 9 6.58 0.22 -8.06
C ALA A 9 7.69 1.01 -7.39
N ASP A 10 8.15 0.50 -6.24
CA ASP A 10 9.35 0.94 -5.54
C ASP A 10 9.39 2.45 -5.27
N MET A 11 8.39 2.93 -4.54
CA MET A 11 8.36 4.30 -4.06
C MET A 11 9.21 4.43 -2.80
N PHE A 12 10.18 5.34 -2.80
CA PHE A 12 11.09 5.55 -1.69
C PHE A 12 10.61 6.68 -0.80
N PHE A 13 10.42 6.38 0.49
CA PHE A 13 10.03 7.37 1.49
C PHE A 13 10.93 7.24 2.71
N HIS A 14 11.09 8.31 3.47
CA HIS A 14 11.79 8.28 4.75
C HIS A 14 10.75 8.13 5.86
N GLY A 15 10.95 7.15 6.74
CA GLY A 15 10.04 6.91 7.86
C GLY A 15 10.81 6.56 9.12
N ARG A 16 10.11 6.60 10.26
CA ARG A 16 10.69 6.34 11.59
C ARG A 16 10.01 5.18 12.28
N HIS A 17 9.62 4.18 11.51
CA HIS A 17 8.88 3.03 12.00
C HIS A 17 9.84 1.92 12.40
N GLY A 18 9.43 1.14 13.40
CA GLY A 18 10.19 0.01 13.89
C GLY A 18 10.04 -0.16 15.38
N THR A 19 10.62 -1.22 15.92
CA THR A 19 10.56 -1.54 17.34
C THR A 19 11.72 -0.94 18.14
N LEU A 20 12.78 -0.49 17.45
CA LEU A 20 13.97 0.05 18.09
C LEU A 20 13.87 1.57 18.22
N GLN A 21 14.35 2.10 19.34
CA GLN A 21 14.36 3.55 19.55
C GLN A 21 15.20 4.27 18.49
N ALA A 22 16.32 3.67 18.06
CA ALA A 22 17.14 4.25 17.00
C ALA A 22 16.39 4.43 15.70
N GLU A 23 15.47 3.52 15.36
CA GLU A 23 14.64 3.64 14.18
C GLU A 23 13.69 4.83 14.27
N HIS A 24 13.16 5.08 15.47
CA HIS A 24 12.28 6.22 15.73
C HIS A 24 13.03 7.57 15.71
N ASP A 25 14.28 7.57 16.17
CA ASP A 25 15.07 8.79 16.27
C ASP A 25 15.68 9.22 14.94
N LEU A 26 16.24 8.27 14.20
CA LEU A 26 17.00 8.54 12.97
C LEU A 26 16.16 8.35 11.72
N GLY A 27 15.25 7.39 11.75
CA GLY A 27 14.50 7.00 10.58
C GLY A 27 15.36 6.25 9.57
N GLN A 28 14.71 5.79 8.51
CA GLN A 28 15.34 5.01 7.45
C GLN A 28 14.49 5.05 6.19
N PRO A 29 15.05 4.69 5.02
CA PRO A 29 14.24 4.54 3.83
C PRO A 29 13.26 3.36 3.95
N PHE A 30 12.05 3.57 3.45
CA PHE A 30 11.06 2.52 3.23
C PHE A 30 10.73 2.50 1.76
N VAL A 31 10.59 1.31 1.19
CA VAL A 31 10.23 1.15 -0.21
C VAL A 31 8.83 0.56 -0.27
N VAL A 32 7.92 1.30 -0.86
CA VAL A 32 6.50 0.91 -0.92
C VAL A 32 6.10 0.66 -2.36
N SER A 33 5.47 -0.48 -2.60
CA SER A 33 4.86 -0.80 -3.89
C SER A 33 3.38 -1.06 -3.67
N ILE A 34 2.56 -0.53 -4.56
CA ILE A 34 1.10 -0.65 -4.48
C ILE A 34 0.57 -1.13 -5.82
N GLU A 35 -0.26 -2.17 -5.81
CA GLU A 35 -0.98 -2.64 -6.97
C GLU A 35 -2.47 -2.40 -6.73
N LEU A 36 -3.09 -1.64 -7.64
CA LEU A 36 -4.50 -1.31 -7.58
C LEU A 36 -5.24 -2.17 -8.60
N TYR A 37 -6.15 -3.02 -8.13
CA TYR A 37 -6.94 -3.88 -9.00
C TYR A 37 -8.27 -3.20 -9.31
N LEU A 38 -8.52 -2.93 -10.58
CA LEU A 38 -9.77 -2.34 -11.05
C LEU A 38 -9.87 -2.59 -12.55
N ASP A 39 -11.08 -2.47 -13.09
CA ASP A 39 -11.27 -2.58 -14.54
C ASP A 39 -10.74 -1.32 -15.22
N LEU A 40 -9.70 -1.46 -16.05
CA LEU A 40 -9.05 -0.35 -16.74
C LEU A 40 -9.64 -0.09 -18.14
N ARG A 41 -10.56 -0.93 -18.58
CA ARG A 41 -11.14 -0.80 -19.92
C ARG A 41 -11.92 0.49 -20.12
N PRO A 42 -12.80 0.91 -19.20
CA PRO A 42 -13.57 2.15 -19.39
C PRO A 42 -12.68 3.38 -19.59
N ALA A 43 -11.61 3.50 -18.80
CA ALA A 43 -10.67 4.61 -18.96
C ALA A 43 -9.86 4.48 -20.25
N GLY A 44 -9.38 3.26 -20.53
CA GLY A 44 -8.52 3.01 -21.68
C GLY A 44 -9.23 3.21 -23.02
N THR A 45 -10.53 2.95 -23.10
CA THR A 45 -11.28 3.09 -24.32
C THR A 45 -11.86 4.50 -24.54
N SER A 46 -11.92 5.33 -23.47
CA SER A 46 -12.48 6.67 -23.52
C SER A 46 -11.46 7.78 -23.32
N ASP A 47 -10.27 7.43 -22.83
CA ASP A 47 -9.23 8.39 -22.46
C ASP A 47 -9.72 9.40 -21.40
N ASP A 48 -10.49 8.90 -20.44
CA ASP A 48 -11.15 9.72 -19.41
C ASP A 48 -10.61 9.37 -18.04
N LEU A 49 -9.88 10.30 -17.41
CA LEU A 49 -9.28 10.11 -16.09
C LEU A 49 -10.33 9.83 -15.01
N THR A 50 -11.53 10.36 -15.15
CA THR A 50 -12.59 10.16 -14.16
C THR A 50 -13.05 8.70 -14.04
N LYS A 51 -12.69 7.85 -15.03
CA LYS A 51 -13.05 6.43 -15.05
C LYS A 51 -11.98 5.52 -14.50
N THR A 52 -10.93 6.10 -13.91
CA THR A 52 -9.84 5.34 -13.30
C THR A 52 -9.42 6.02 -12.00
N VAL A 53 -8.27 5.63 -11.47
CA VAL A 53 -7.70 6.22 -10.27
C VAL A 53 -6.51 7.08 -10.68
N ASP A 54 -6.46 8.30 -10.16
CA ASP A 54 -5.28 9.14 -10.30
C ASP A 54 -4.22 8.64 -9.31
N TYR A 55 -3.23 7.93 -9.81
CA TYR A 55 -2.21 7.33 -8.94
C TYR A 55 -1.36 8.35 -8.19
N SER A 56 -1.36 9.61 -8.61
CA SER A 56 -0.67 10.65 -7.85
C SER A 56 -1.32 10.89 -6.49
N GLU A 57 -2.63 10.70 -6.38
CA GLU A 57 -3.34 10.77 -5.10
C GLU A 57 -2.94 9.61 -4.19
N VAL A 58 -2.80 8.42 -4.75
CA VAL A 58 -2.36 7.24 -4.00
C VAL A 58 -0.92 7.44 -3.50
N HIS A 59 -0.06 8.00 -4.34
CA HIS A 59 1.32 8.34 -3.96
C HIS A 59 1.34 9.30 -2.76
N ARG A 60 0.55 10.38 -2.82
CA ARG A 60 0.52 11.37 -1.73
C ARG A 60 0.00 10.77 -0.43
N MET A 61 -1.01 9.91 -0.52
CA MET A 61 -1.55 9.21 0.64
C MET A 61 -0.49 8.29 1.27
N ALA A 62 0.22 7.51 0.45
CA ALA A 62 1.27 6.62 0.93
C ALA A 62 2.39 7.42 1.60
N ARG A 63 2.82 8.52 0.97
CA ARG A 63 3.82 9.42 1.55
C ARG A 63 3.38 9.93 2.91
N HIS A 64 2.15 10.39 3.01
CA HIS A 64 1.61 10.95 4.26
C HIS A 64 1.64 9.90 5.39
N ILE A 65 1.32 8.66 5.08
CA ILE A 65 1.33 7.58 6.07
C ILE A 65 2.76 7.24 6.48
N VAL A 66 3.64 7.02 5.51
CA VAL A 66 5.02 6.58 5.80
C VAL A 66 5.81 7.67 6.51
N GLU A 67 5.65 8.94 6.12
CA GLU A 67 6.36 10.07 6.74
C GLU A 67 5.65 10.59 8.00
N GLY A 68 4.52 10.01 8.37
CA GLY A 68 3.74 10.41 9.52
C GLY A 68 4.22 9.82 10.84
N PRO A 69 3.34 9.81 11.86
CA PRO A 69 3.71 9.31 13.18
C PRO A 69 4.23 7.87 13.13
N PRO A 70 5.27 7.55 13.92
CA PRO A 70 5.87 6.22 13.88
C PRO A 70 4.96 5.12 14.42
N VAL A 71 5.03 3.96 13.79
CA VAL A 71 4.42 2.71 14.25
C VAL A 71 5.53 1.70 14.44
N GLN A 72 5.23 0.60 15.13
CA GLN A 72 6.25 -0.41 15.42
C GLN A 72 6.50 -1.38 14.27
N LEU A 73 5.44 -1.71 13.52
CA LEU A 73 5.50 -2.80 12.55
C LEU A 73 5.27 -2.31 11.12
N THR A 74 6.02 -2.86 10.18
CA THR A 74 5.77 -2.63 8.76
C THR A 74 4.41 -3.16 8.33
N GLU A 75 3.93 -4.22 8.97
CA GLU A 75 2.59 -4.76 8.78
C GLU A 75 1.52 -3.70 9.05
N THR A 76 1.72 -2.88 10.09
CA THR A 76 0.80 -1.79 10.42
C THR A 76 0.75 -0.76 9.31
N LEU A 77 1.91 -0.38 8.77
CA LEU A 77 1.97 0.54 7.63
C LEU A 77 1.22 -0.02 6.43
N ALA A 78 1.44 -1.29 6.12
CA ALA A 78 0.79 -1.93 4.98
C ALA A 78 -0.72 -1.93 5.14
N GLU A 79 -1.24 -2.24 6.34
CA GLU A 79 -2.68 -2.21 6.60
C GLU A 79 -3.25 -0.79 6.51
N MET A 80 -2.53 0.22 7.02
CA MET A 80 -2.97 1.61 6.94
C MET A 80 -3.07 2.08 5.48
N ILE A 81 -2.08 1.73 4.67
CA ILE A 81 -2.08 2.09 3.25
C ILE A 81 -3.22 1.38 2.51
N ALA A 82 -3.41 0.08 2.76
CA ALA A 82 -4.47 -0.68 2.12
C ALA A 82 -5.86 -0.13 2.49
N ALA A 83 -6.09 0.15 3.77
CA ALA A 83 -7.36 0.68 4.24
C ALA A 83 -7.66 2.05 3.64
N ALA A 84 -6.68 2.95 3.62
CA ALA A 84 -6.84 4.29 3.05
C ALA A 84 -7.10 4.21 1.54
N THR A 85 -6.42 3.31 0.84
CA THR A 85 -6.62 3.13 -0.60
C THR A 85 -8.06 2.72 -0.91
N LEU A 86 -8.57 1.72 -0.19
CA LEU A 86 -9.93 1.24 -0.42
C LEU A 86 -10.98 2.25 0.01
N ASP A 87 -10.70 3.02 1.06
CA ASP A 87 -11.62 4.04 1.55
C ASP A 87 -11.72 5.24 0.59
N GLU A 88 -10.57 5.72 0.09
CA GLU A 88 -10.51 6.93 -0.73
C GLU A 88 -10.83 6.69 -2.20
N HIS A 89 -10.71 5.44 -2.67
CA HIS A 89 -10.89 5.10 -4.08
C HIS A 89 -11.88 3.96 -4.25
N PRO A 90 -13.20 4.28 -4.29
CA PRO A 90 -14.24 3.24 -4.36
C PRO A 90 -14.16 2.34 -5.59
N ALA A 91 -13.54 2.81 -6.68
CA ALA A 91 -13.38 2.01 -7.90
C ALA A 91 -12.37 0.86 -7.74
N VAL A 92 -11.50 0.94 -6.74
CA VAL A 92 -10.50 -0.11 -6.50
C VAL A 92 -11.19 -1.32 -5.85
N GLU A 93 -11.10 -2.47 -6.53
CA GLU A 93 -11.70 -3.72 -6.06
C GLU A 93 -10.83 -4.42 -5.01
N ALA A 94 -9.51 -4.31 -5.19
CA ALA A 94 -8.53 -4.89 -4.28
C ALA A 94 -7.23 -4.11 -4.38
N VAL A 95 -6.43 -4.16 -3.33
CA VAL A 95 -5.13 -3.50 -3.28
C VAL A 95 -4.09 -4.46 -2.71
N LYS A 96 -2.94 -4.53 -3.36
CA LYS A 96 -1.78 -5.24 -2.85
C LYS A 96 -0.76 -4.21 -2.42
N VAL A 97 -0.28 -4.32 -1.19
CA VAL A 97 0.69 -3.38 -0.62
C VAL A 97 1.91 -4.15 -0.17
N LYS A 98 3.07 -3.70 -0.62
CA LYS A 98 4.36 -4.22 -0.18
C LYS A 98 5.11 -3.09 0.51
N VAL A 99 5.57 -3.33 1.73
CA VAL A 99 6.39 -2.38 2.46
C VAL A 99 7.72 -3.06 2.79
N ALA A 100 8.80 -2.48 2.30
CA ALA A 100 10.14 -3.05 2.47
C ALA A 100 11.04 -2.10 3.24
N LYS A 101 11.93 -2.69 4.04
CA LYS A 101 13.08 -2.02 4.63
C LYS A 101 14.31 -2.49 3.85
N PRO A 102 14.92 -1.66 3.00
CA PRO A 102 16.07 -2.09 2.21
C PRO A 102 17.34 -2.23 3.02
N HIS A 103 17.43 -1.58 4.19
CA HIS A 103 18.62 -1.57 5.03
C HIS A 103 18.33 -2.21 6.38
N VAL A 104 18.35 -3.55 6.40
CA VAL A 104 18.13 -4.32 7.62
C VAL A 104 19.37 -5.11 7.95
N ARG A 105 19.73 -5.13 9.23
CA ARG A 105 20.82 -5.94 9.73
C ARG A 105 20.32 -6.80 10.86
N LEU A 106 20.54 -8.11 10.75
CA LEU A 106 20.22 -9.08 11.81
C LEU A 106 21.53 -9.69 12.30
N ASP A 107 21.89 -9.37 13.53
CA ASP A 107 23.19 -9.75 14.11
C ASP A 107 24.33 -9.31 13.19
N ASP A 108 25.14 -10.24 12.70
CA ASP A 108 26.23 -9.96 11.76
C ASP A 108 25.85 -10.28 10.30
N THR A 109 24.57 -10.57 10.07
CA THR A 109 24.06 -10.87 8.74
C THR A 109 23.51 -9.61 8.08
N VAL A 110 23.95 -9.33 6.85
CA VAL A 110 23.43 -8.23 6.04
C VAL A 110 22.39 -8.80 5.08
N LEU A 111 21.17 -8.30 5.16
CA LEU A 111 20.08 -8.69 4.27
C LEU A 111 20.01 -7.74 3.08
N ALA A 112 19.57 -8.25 1.94
CA ALA A 112 19.20 -7.39 0.82
C ALA A 112 17.98 -6.54 1.15
N GLY A 113 17.19 -6.99 2.11
CA GLY A 113 16.03 -6.25 2.61
C GLY A 113 15.08 -7.17 3.34
N SER A 114 14.12 -6.58 4.03
CA SER A 114 13.00 -7.28 4.66
C SER A 114 11.71 -6.63 4.19
N ALA A 115 10.69 -7.42 3.88
CA ALA A 115 9.44 -6.89 3.37
C ALA A 115 8.24 -7.66 3.89
N VAL A 116 7.12 -6.94 3.97
CA VAL A 116 5.80 -7.54 4.16
C VAL A 116 4.97 -7.23 2.91
N GLU A 117 4.07 -8.14 2.58
CA GLU A 117 3.21 -7.99 1.41
C GLU A 117 1.82 -8.50 1.78
N ILE A 118 0.81 -7.67 1.56
CA ILE A 118 -0.57 -8.01 1.86
C ILE A 118 -1.46 -7.77 0.65
N LEU A 119 -2.52 -8.54 0.54
CA LEU A 119 -3.57 -8.33 -0.45
C LEU A 119 -4.89 -8.15 0.31
N ARG A 120 -5.56 -7.04 0.06
CA ARG A 120 -6.85 -6.76 0.70
C ARG A 120 -7.90 -6.50 -0.36
N ARG A 121 -9.01 -7.21 -0.25
CA ARG A 121 -10.15 -7.04 -1.14
C ARG A 121 -11.20 -6.21 -0.42
N ARG A 122 -11.98 -5.46 -1.20
CA ARG A 122 -13.11 -4.73 -0.66
C ARG A 122 -14.10 -5.73 -0.08
N GLU A 123 -14.53 -5.49 1.15
CA GLU A 123 -15.52 -6.34 1.80
C GLU A 123 -16.86 -6.22 1.08
N ALA A 124 -17.58 -7.36 0.99
CA ALA A 124 -18.93 -7.36 0.50
C ALA A 124 -19.84 -6.58 1.46
N GLU A 125 -20.85 -5.90 0.92
CA GLU A 125 -21.85 -5.26 1.75
C GLU A 125 -22.57 -6.32 2.59
N PRO A 126 -23.10 -5.95 3.80
CA PRO A 126 -23.74 -6.93 4.68
C PRO A 126 -24.82 -7.79 3.99
N GLY A 127 -25.62 -7.17 3.11
CA GLY A 127 -26.65 -7.91 2.35
C GLY A 127 -26.05 -8.94 1.40
N ASN A 128 -24.90 -8.63 0.78
CA ASN A 128 -24.22 -9.56 -0.10
C ASN A 128 -23.56 -10.69 0.67
N GLN A 129 -23.01 -10.39 1.84
CA GLN A 129 -22.44 -11.41 2.71
C GLN A 129 -23.49 -12.44 3.15
N ALA A 130 -24.67 -11.97 3.50
CA ALA A 130 -25.77 -12.85 3.87
C ALA A 130 -26.19 -13.77 2.75
N ARG A 131 -26.09 -13.33 1.49
CA ARG A 131 -26.43 -14.16 0.32
C ARG A 131 -25.38 -15.21 0.01
N GLN A 132 -24.13 -14.95 0.39
CA GLN A 132 -23.01 -15.87 0.15
C GLN A 132 -22.91 -16.96 1.19
N SER A 133 -23.52 -16.75 2.34
CA SER A 133 -23.56 -17.75 3.40
C SER A 133 -24.77 -18.66 3.24
#